data_2fbc05fcdba9e540ed91caf2b98e461d
#
_entry.id   2fbc05fcdba9e540ed91caf2b98e461d
#
_cell.length_a   1.000
_cell.length_b   1.000
_cell.length_c   1.000
_cell.angle_alpha   90.00
_cell.angle_beta   90.00
_cell.angle_gamma   90.00
#
_symmetry.space_group_name_H-M   'P 1'
#
loop_
_entity.id
_entity.type
_entity.pdbx_description
1 polymer ?
#
loop_
_entity_poly.entity_id
_entity_poly.type
_entity_poly.pdbx_seq_one_letter_code
_entity_poly.pdbx_strand_id
1 'polypeptide(L)'
;MISRAVALMVVLATAHHCDAGTVADAEVLAIVSKHCVVCHAAKPAHESFREAPKNIILEDLADLKKHAATIYAQTVQTRAMPLGNQTGMSEDDRATLGQWLKELP
;
A
#
# COMPACT_ATOMS: atom_id res chain seq x y z
N MET A 1 65.80 0.27 4.75
CA MET A 1 64.73 -0.40 4.00
C MET A 1 63.42 -0.11 4.72
N ILE A 2 62.57 0.75 4.14
CA ILE A 2 61.30 1.10 4.74
C ILE A 2 60.24 0.27 4.06
N SER A 3 59.69 -0.74 4.80
CA SER A 3 58.58 -1.55 4.33
C SER A 3 57.30 -0.74 4.47
N ARG A 4 56.71 -0.31 3.34
CA ARG A 4 55.40 0.31 3.33
C ARG A 4 54.35 -0.79 3.33
N ALA A 5 53.77 -1.03 4.48
CA ALA A 5 52.54 -1.84 4.56
C ALA A 5 51.40 -1.04 3.95
N VAL A 6 50.96 -1.44 2.78
CA VAL A 6 49.72 -0.94 2.18
C VAL A 6 48.55 -1.59 2.90
N ALA A 7 47.92 -0.86 3.79
CA ALA A 7 46.67 -1.30 4.40
C ALA A 7 45.58 -1.26 3.34
N LEU A 8 45.17 -2.41 2.86
CA LEU A 8 44.02 -2.57 1.98
C LEU A 8 42.76 -2.34 2.82
N MET A 9 42.17 -1.13 2.73
CA MET A 9 40.87 -0.86 3.29
C MET A 9 39.83 -1.59 2.43
N VAL A 10 39.33 -2.72 2.92
CA VAL A 10 38.15 -3.35 2.33
C VAL A 10 36.95 -2.55 2.81
N VAL A 11 36.43 -1.69 1.93
CA VAL A 11 35.14 -1.05 2.16
C VAL A 11 34.07 -2.11 1.91
N LEU A 12 33.54 -2.69 2.97
CA LEU A 12 32.34 -3.50 2.91
C LEU A 12 31.18 -2.55 2.58
N ALA A 13 30.80 -2.50 1.31
CA ALA A 13 29.55 -1.90 0.93
C ALA A 13 28.42 -2.77 1.49
N THR A 14 27.79 -2.31 2.57
CA THR A 14 26.52 -2.89 3.02
C THR A 14 25.48 -2.56 1.97
N ALA A 15 25.19 -3.54 1.10
CA ALA A 15 24.05 -3.44 0.20
C ALA A 15 22.80 -3.40 1.08
N HIS A 16 22.17 -2.23 1.19
CA HIS A 16 20.81 -2.15 1.68
C HIS A 16 19.93 -2.80 0.62
N HIS A 17 19.62 -4.07 0.79
CA HIS A 17 18.55 -4.69 0.06
C HIS A 17 17.25 -4.07 0.56
N CYS A 18 16.79 -3.01 -0.13
CA CYS A 18 15.36 -2.80 -0.18
C CYS A 18 14.82 -4.06 -0.83
N ASP A 19 14.15 -4.92 -0.07
CA ASP A 19 13.35 -5.99 -0.63
C ASP A 19 12.26 -5.33 -1.47
N ALA A 20 12.59 -5.08 -2.75
CA ALA A 20 11.68 -4.55 -3.74
C ALA A 20 10.67 -5.64 -4.08
N GLY A 21 9.73 -5.95 -3.20
CA GLY A 21 8.78 -7.01 -3.45
C GLY A 21 7.84 -7.32 -2.29
N THR A 22 8.18 -6.93 -1.07
CA THR A 22 7.32 -7.23 0.08
C THR A 22 6.80 -5.95 0.69
N VAL A 23 5.50 -5.73 0.52
CA VAL A 23 4.80 -4.62 1.17
C VAL A 23 4.26 -5.09 2.52
N ALA A 24 4.55 -4.35 3.57
CA ALA A 24 4.06 -4.67 4.91
C ALA A 24 2.55 -4.44 5.02
N ASP A 25 1.84 -5.35 5.69
CA ASP A 25 0.41 -5.23 5.95
C ASP A 25 0.05 -3.91 6.66
N ALA A 26 0.88 -3.47 7.61
CA ALA A 26 0.67 -2.23 8.34
C ALA A 26 0.73 -0.99 7.42
N GLU A 27 1.58 -1.00 6.41
CA GLU A 27 1.67 0.07 5.41
C GLU A 27 0.41 0.15 4.58
N VAL A 28 -0.09 -1.00 4.11
CA VAL A 28 -1.34 -1.07 3.36
C VAL A 28 -2.54 -0.66 4.20
N LEU A 29 -2.62 -1.09 5.44
CA LEU A 29 -3.69 -0.67 6.35
C LEU A 29 -3.70 0.85 6.56
N ALA A 30 -2.54 1.48 6.66
CA ALA A 30 -2.44 2.94 6.76
C ALA A 30 -2.99 3.65 5.50
N ILE A 31 -2.65 3.15 4.32
CA ILE A 31 -3.17 3.66 3.05
C ILE A 31 -4.69 3.50 2.96
N VAL A 32 -5.19 2.32 3.27
CA VAL A 32 -6.63 2.00 3.22
C VAL A 32 -7.41 2.81 4.25
N SER A 33 -6.87 2.97 5.46
CA SER A 33 -7.49 3.78 6.51
C SER A 33 -7.66 5.23 6.09
N LYS A 34 -6.71 5.77 5.36
CA LYS A 34 -6.77 7.16 4.86
C LYS A 34 -7.68 7.33 3.66
N HIS A 35 -7.70 6.36 2.73
CA HIS A 35 -8.29 6.56 1.41
C HIS A 35 -9.57 5.77 1.14
N CYS A 36 -9.86 4.73 1.89
CA CYS A 36 -10.97 3.82 1.63
C CYS A 36 -12.03 3.84 2.74
N VAL A 37 -11.61 3.83 3.98
CA VAL A 37 -12.48 3.67 5.16
C VAL A 37 -13.45 4.84 5.34
N VAL A 38 -13.11 6.01 4.85
CA VAL A 38 -14.00 7.19 4.91
C VAL A 38 -15.37 6.92 4.29
N CYS A 39 -15.43 6.06 3.26
CA CYS A 39 -16.67 5.62 2.61
C CYS A 39 -16.98 4.14 2.88
N HIS A 40 -15.94 3.29 2.87
CA HIS A 40 -16.05 1.83 2.98
C HIS A 40 -15.85 1.33 4.40
N ALA A 41 -16.69 1.80 5.30
CA ALA A 41 -16.78 1.39 6.69
C ALA A 41 -18.21 1.00 7.06
N ALA A 42 -18.39 0.25 8.14
CA ALA A 42 -19.72 -0.09 8.66
C ALA A 42 -20.53 1.19 8.97
N LYS A 43 -19.82 2.23 9.44
CA LYS A 43 -20.38 3.57 9.67
C LYS A 43 -19.51 4.59 8.96
N PRO A 44 -19.75 4.87 7.67
CA PRO A 44 -18.95 5.81 6.90
C PRO A 44 -18.89 7.19 7.53
N ALA A 45 -17.71 7.80 7.52
CA ALA A 45 -17.56 9.19 7.94
C ALA A 45 -17.92 10.20 6.86
N HIS A 46 -17.91 9.77 5.58
CA HIS A 46 -18.27 10.63 4.47
C HIS A 46 -19.76 10.98 4.50
N GLU A 47 -20.07 12.26 4.42
CA GLU A 47 -21.46 12.77 4.55
C GLU A 47 -22.46 12.24 3.50
N SER A 48 -21.96 11.82 2.34
CA SER A 48 -22.81 11.31 1.25
C SER A 48 -23.25 9.85 1.45
N PHE A 49 -22.69 9.14 2.43
CA PHE A 49 -22.97 7.72 2.63
C PHE A 49 -23.43 7.42 4.06
N ARG A 50 -24.56 6.76 4.19
CA ARG A 50 -25.05 6.21 5.47
C ARG A 50 -24.53 4.81 5.73
N GLU A 51 -24.24 4.09 4.66
CA GLU A 51 -23.73 2.72 4.65
C GLU A 51 -22.60 2.62 3.65
N ALA A 52 -21.76 1.58 3.80
CA ALA A 52 -20.70 1.31 2.85
C ALA A 52 -21.28 1.12 1.44
N PRO A 53 -20.79 1.86 0.43
CA PRO A 53 -21.23 1.67 -0.95
C PRO A 53 -21.13 0.21 -1.38
N LYS A 54 -22.20 -0.34 -1.94
CA LYS A 54 -22.29 -1.75 -2.38
C LYS A 54 -22.01 -2.78 -1.28
N ASN A 55 -22.18 -2.41 -0.01
CA ASN A 55 -21.83 -3.23 1.14
C ASN A 55 -20.36 -3.66 1.19
N ILE A 56 -19.48 -2.91 0.58
CA ILE A 56 -18.04 -3.18 0.62
C ILE A 56 -17.43 -2.45 1.80
N ILE A 57 -17.08 -3.21 2.83
CA ILE A 57 -16.39 -2.73 4.03
C ILE A 57 -14.92 -3.10 3.91
N LEU A 58 -14.04 -2.12 4.17
CA LEU A 58 -12.59 -2.25 3.99
C LEU A 58 -11.84 -1.79 5.25
N GLU A 59 -12.22 -2.31 6.41
CA GLU A 59 -11.70 -1.87 7.70
C GLU A 59 -10.47 -2.67 8.18
N ASP A 60 -10.33 -3.91 7.75
CA ASP A 60 -9.27 -4.81 8.20
C ASP A 60 -8.67 -5.64 7.06
N LEU A 61 -7.62 -6.40 7.36
CA LEU A 61 -6.94 -7.24 6.36
C LEU A 61 -7.85 -8.31 5.77
N ALA A 62 -8.74 -8.88 6.55
CA ALA A 62 -9.69 -9.90 6.07
C ALA A 62 -10.64 -9.30 5.02
N ASP A 63 -11.13 -8.09 5.26
CA ASP A 63 -11.93 -7.35 4.29
C ASP A 63 -11.18 -7.09 3.00
N LEU A 64 -9.92 -6.67 3.10
CA LEU A 64 -9.08 -6.40 1.93
C LEU A 64 -8.83 -7.65 1.10
N LYS A 65 -8.56 -8.76 1.74
CA LYS A 65 -8.35 -10.05 1.07
C LYS A 65 -9.62 -10.55 0.40
N LYS A 66 -10.76 -10.39 1.06
CA LYS A 66 -12.07 -10.74 0.52
C LYS A 66 -12.39 -9.98 -0.77
N HIS A 67 -12.04 -8.71 -0.83
CA HIS A 67 -12.35 -7.82 -1.95
C HIS A 67 -11.13 -7.50 -2.84
N ALA A 68 -10.05 -8.27 -2.73
CA ALA A 68 -8.78 -7.97 -3.37
C ALA A 68 -8.88 -7.72 -4.87
N ALA A 69 -9.59 -8.57 -5.61
CA ALA A 69 -9.75 -8.41 -7.05
C ALA A 69 -10.49 -7.13 -7.41
N THR A 70 -11.55 -6.81 -6.69
CA THR A 70 -12.34 -5.58 -6.89
C THR A 70 -11.53 -4.34 -6.55
N ILE A 71 -10.80 -4.37 -5.43
CA ILE A 71 -9.92 -3.26 -5.04
C ILE A 71 -8.87 -3.02 -6.14
N TYR A 72 -8.24 -4.07 -6.62
CA TYR A 72 -7.24 -3.94 -7.69
C TYR A 72 -7.82 -3.34 -8.96
N ALA A 73 -8.98 -3.84 -9.40
CA ALA A 73 -9.66 -3.32 -10.59
C ALA A 73 -9.99 -1.82 -10.45
N GLN A 74 -10.48 -1.39 -9.30
CA GLN A 74 -10.96 -0.03 -9.09
C GLN A 74 -9.85 0.97 -8.75
N THR A 75 -8.77 0.53 -8.10
CA THR A 75 -7.69 1.42 -7.67
C THR A 75 -6.51 1.45 -8.63
N VAL A 76 -6.20 0.35 -9.28
CA VAL A 76 -5.01 0.20 -10.13
C VAL A 76 -5.39 0.21 -11.62
N GLN A 77 -6.34 -0.61 -12.03
CA GLN A 77 -6.68 -0.76 -13.45
C GLN A 77 -7.50 0.41 -13.98
N THR A 78 -8.64 0.70 -13.37
CA THR A 78 -9.52 1.79 -13.81
C THR A 78 -9.22 3.12 -13.13
N ARG A 79 -8.65 3.08 -11.94
CA ARG A 79 -8.36 4.25 -11.09
C ARG A 79 -9.62 5.04 -10.70
N ALA A 80 -10.79 4.38 -10.72
CA ALA A 80 -12.06 4.98 -10.31
C ALA A 80 -12.11 5.28 -8.80
N MET A 81 -11.32 4.53 -8.01
CA MET A 81 -11.22 4.72 -6.56
C MET A 81 -9.80 5.17 -6.15
N PRO A 82 -9.64 6.01 -5.16
CA PRO A 82 -10.70 6.71 -4.43
C PRO A 82 -11.56 7.58 -5.36
N LEU A 83 -12.87 7.67 -5.09
CA LEU A 83 -13.80 8.37 -5.95
C LEU A 83 -13.40 9.83 -6.16
N GLY A 84 -13.17 10.21 -7.43
CA GLY A 84 -12.70 11.55 -7.78
C GLY A 84 -11.36 11.93 -7.13
N ASN A 85 -10.63 10.97 -6.60
CA ASN A 85 -9.42 11.14 -5.79
C ASN A 85 -9.60 12.20 -4.67
N GLN A 86 -10.76 12.22 -4.05
CA GLN A 86 -11.12 13.20 -3.01
C GLN A 86 -10.20 13.14 -1.79
N THR A 87 -9.65 11.96 -1.49
CA THR A 87 -8.74 11.76 -0.35
C THR A 87 -7.29 12.09 -0.68
N GLY A 88 -6.97 12.38 -1.94
CA GLY A 88 -5.62 12.72 -2.37
C GLY A 88 -4.64 11.56 -2.34
N MET A 89 -5.03 10.38 -2.84
CA MET A 89 -4.12 9.25 -2.96
C MET A 89 -2.99 9.57 -3.93
N SER A 90 -1.75 9.42 -3.47
CA SER A 90 -0.57 9.57 -4.30
C SER A 90 -0.38 8.38 -5.25
N GLU A 91 0.38 8.58 -6.33
CA GLU A 91 0.76 7.49 -7.23
C GLU A 91 1.59 6.42 -6.49
N ASP A 92 2.44 6.83 -5.55
CA ASP A 92 3.24 5.91 -4.74
C ASP A 92 2.36 5.04 -3.85
N ASP A 93 1.36 5.60 -3.18
CA ASP A 93 0.41 4.84 -2.36
C ASP A 93 -0.42 3.88 -3.22
N ARG A 94 -0.84 4.33 -4.40
CA ARG A 94 -1.57 3.49 -5.35
C ARG A 94 -0.72 2.31 -5.83
N ALA A 95 0.53 2.56 -6.15
CA ALA A 95 1.48 1.52 -6.55
C ALA A 95 1.78 0.54 -5.41
N THR A 96 1.95 1.03 -4.20
CA THR A 96 2.17 0.22 -2.99
C THR A 96 0.97 -0.69 -2.71
N LEU A 97 -0.23 -0.16 -2.76
CA LEU A 97 -1.46 -0.96 -2.60
C LEU A 97 -1.56 -2.02 -3.71
N GLY A 98 -1.31 -1.64 -4.95
CA GLY A 98 -1.34 -2.56 -6.09
C GLY A 98 -0.32 -3.69 -5.95
N GLN A 99 0.87 -3.39 -5.48
CA GLN A 99 1.92 -4.39 -5.24
C GLN A 99 1.51 -5.38 -4.15
N TRP A 100 0.98 -4.88 -3.03
CA TRP A 100 0.49 -5.74 -1.95
C TRP A 100 -0.63 -6.68 -2.44
N LEU A 101 -1.57 -6.18 -3.21
CA LEU A 101 -2.66 -6.98 -3.78
C LEU A 101 -2.14 -8.09 -4.69
N LYS A 102 -1.10 -7.81 -5.49
CA LYS A 102 -0.45 -8.81 -6.35
C LYS A 102 0.31 -9.88 -5.57
N GLU A 103 0.81 -9.56 -4.39
CA GLU A 103 1.54 -10.49 -3.52
C GLU A 103 0.62 -11.46 -2.77
N LEU A 104 -0.68 -11.20 -2.73
CA LEU A 104 -1.65 -12.11 -2.11
C LEU A 104 -1.69 -13.45 -2.82
N PRO A 105 -1.75 -14.57 -2.05
CA PRO A 105 -1.83 -15.91 -2.62
C PRO A 105 -3.12 -16.16 -3.37
#